data_4f8511f0b5dabb13aae7ced1b1c976da
#
_entry.id   4f8511f0b5dabb13aae7ced1b1c976da
#
_cell.length_a   1.000
_cell.length_b   1.000
_cell.length_c   1.000
_cell.angle_alpha   90.00
_cell.angle_beta   90.00
_cell.angle_gamma   90.00
#
_symmetry.space_group_name_H-M   'P 1'
#
loop_
_entity.id
_entity.type
_entity.pdbx_description
1 polymer ?
#
loop_
_entity_poly.entity_id
_entity_poly.type
_entity_poly.pdbx_seq_one_letter_code
_entity_poly.pdbx_strand_id
1 'polypeptide(L)'
;MGTDKSQLLIEQESFTQHIAKTLFNITNSVTVVGRNVDDSNLRVAMDVYPRWGALGGLHGALNACQREWAIVVACDLPFVTIELFELLMKERAGYDTVVPIQPDQRPQPLCALYRIRPCLEHATALIEMGKRRPLDLLEAVNTRWVSFSEIEDLPQAQNFFLNINTPADYYEAIKKAAALKT
;
A
#
# COMPACT_ATOMS: atom_id res chain seq x y z
N MET A 1 6.75 6.80 20.80
CA MET A 1 7.07 5.38 20.92
C MET A 1 8.29 5.11 20.06
N GLY A 2 9.42 4.66 20.67
CA GLY A 2 10.70 4.46 19.98
C GLY A 2 10.90 3.06 19.39
N THR A 3 9.84 2.28 19.21
CA THR A 3 9.95 0.95 18.59
C THR A 3 9.58 1.07 17.12
N ASP A 4 10.46 0.60 16.25
CA ASP A 4 10.19 0.52 14.81
C ASP A 4 8.96 -0.39 14.59
N LYS A 5 7.85 0.19 14.16
CA LYS A 5 6.57 -0.50 13.95
C LYS A 5 6.69 -1.67 12.96
N SER A 6 7.72 -1.66 12.12
CA SER A 6 7.95 -2.71 11.12
C SER A 6 8.43 -4.04 11.73
N GLN A 7 8.85 -4.02 13.00
CA GLN A 7 9.26 -5.20 13.75
C GLN A 7 8.14 -5.81 14.61
N LEU A 8 6.93 -5.22 14.59
CA LEU A 8 5.77 -5.84 15.22
C LEU A 8 5.42 -7.12 14.47
N LEU A 9 5.19 -8.21 15.22
CA LEU A 9 5.00 -9.54 14.65
C LEU A 9 3.52 -9.94 14.72
N ILE A 10 2.94 -10.34 13.59
CA ILE A 10 1.74 -11.17 13.54
C ILE A 10 2.21 -12.59 13.22
N GLU A 11 1.85 -13.57 14.06
CA GLU A 11 2.19 -14.98 13.84
C GLU A 11 3.69 -15.24 13.66
N GLN A 12 4.56 -14.51 14.37
CA GLN A 12 6.03 -14.55 14.28
C GLN A 12 6.63 -13.90 13.03
N GLU A 13 5.82 -13.22 12.19
CA GLU A 13 6.28 -12.49 11.01
C GLU A 13 6.07 -10.99 11.17
N SER A 14 6.97 -10.19 10.62
CA SER A 14 6.76 -8.74 10.54
C SER A 14 5.59 -8.42 9.58
N PHE A 15 4.92 -7.29 9.79
CA PHE A 15 3.87 -6.84 8.86
C PHE A 15 4.35 -6.74 7.42
N THR A 16 5.59 -6.29 7.23
CA THR A 16 6.22 -6.25 5.90
C THR A 16 6.33 -7.63 5.27
N GLN A 17 6.74 -8.65 6.02
CA GLN A 17 6.79 -10.03 5.51
C GLN A 17 5.42 -10.59 5.20
N HIS A 18 4.43 -10.32 6.06
CA HIS A 18 3.05 -10.77 5.85
C HIS A 18 2.45 -10.15 4.58
N ILE A 19 2.59 -8.84 4.37
CA ILE A 19 2.16 -8.15 3.15
C ILE A 19 2.92 -8.69 1.93
N ALA A 20 4.23 -8.86 2.05
CA ALA A 20 5.05 -9.39 0.96
C ALA A 20 4.62 -10.79 0.51
N LYS A 21 4.29 -11.69 1.45
CA LYS A 21 3.73 -13.01 1.14
C LYS A 21 2.42 -12.92 0.34
N THR A 22 1.53 -12.04 0.77
CA THR A 22 0.29 -11.77 0.03
C THR A 22 0.59 -11.34 -1.40
N LEU A 23 1.52 -10.38 -1.58
CA LEU A 23 1.89 -9.86 -2.89
C LEU A 23 2.61 -10.90 -3.76
N PHE A 24 3.43 -11.79 -3.20
CA PHE A 24 4.11 -12.84 -3.97
C PHE A 24 3.17 -13.86 -4.64
N ASN A 25 1.89 -13.91 -4.25
CA ASN A 25 0.90 -14.71 -4.97
C ASN A 25 0.47 -14.09 -6.31
N ILE A 26 0.70 -12.79 -6.52
CA ILE A 26 0.30 -12.06 -7.73
C ILE A 26 1.47 -11.42 -8.48
N THR A 27 2.66 -11.39 -7.89
CA THR A 27 3.89 -10.85 -8.52
C THR A 27 5.11 -11.65 -8.10
N ASN A 28 6.13 -11.65 -8.95
CA ASN A 28 7.44 -12.26 -8.64
C ASN A 28 8.47 -11.24 -8.10
N SER A 29 8.07 -10.01 -7.81
CA SER A 29 8.98 -8.98 -7.34
C SER A 29 8.28 -8.04 -6.37
N VAL A 30 8.78 -8.00 -5.15
CA VAL A 30 8.34 -7.08 -4.10
C VAL A 30 9.52 -6.22 -3.66
N THR A 31 9.30 -4.91 -3.56
CA THR A 31 10.33 -3.94 -3.16
C THR A 31 9.85 -3.19 -1.92
N VAL A 32 10.67 -3.15 -0.90
CA VAL A 32 10.47 -2.32 0.30
C VAL A 32 11.19 -1.00 0.10
N VAL A 33 10.50 0.11 0.37
CA VAL A 33 11.02 1.47 0.14
C VAL A 33 11.21 2.20 1.47
N GLY A 34 12.30 2.95 1.58
CA GLY A 34 12.59 3.84 2.69
C GLY A 34 13.19 3.18 3.93
N ARG A 35 13.45 1.87 3.91
CA ARG A 35 14.12 1.16 5.01
C ARG A 35 14.82 -0.11 4.54
N ASN A 36 15.77 -0.56 5.35
CA ASN A 36 16.36 -1.88 5.17
C ASN A 36 15.49 -2.98 5.79
N VAL A 37 15.45 -4.13 5.13
CA VAL A 37 14.77 -5.34 5.59
C VAL A 37 15.75 -6.50 5.45
N ASP A 38 15.87 -7.30 6.49
CA ASP A 38 16.71 -8.51 6.48
C ASP A 38 15.89 -9.70 5.94
N ASP A 39 15.61 -9.67 4.64
CA ASP A 39 14.92 -10.73 3.90
C ASP A 39 15.44 -10.74 2.46
N SER A 40 16.15 -11.79 2.08
CA SER A 40 16.80 -11.94 0.78
C SER A 40 15.83 -12.03 -0.40
N ASN A 41 14.55 -12.33 -0.16
CA ASN A 41 13.52 -12.38 -1.19
C ASN A 41 12.97 -11.00 -1.56
N LEU A 42 13.22 -10.00 -0.70
CA LEU A 42 12.74 -8.64 -0.88
C LEU A 42 13.81 -7.76 -1.52
N ARG A 43 13.42 -6.95 -2.48
CA ARG A 43 14.26 -5.86 -2.95
C ARG A 43 14.15 -4.68 -1.98
N VAL A 44 15.21 -3.91 -1.86
CA VAL A 44 15.21 -2.69 -1.06
C VAL A 44 15.54 -1.50 -1.96
N ALA A 45 14.77 -0.43 -1.83
CA ALA A 45 15.03 0.84 -2.48
C ALA A 45 14.95 1.97 -1.44
N MET A 46 15.79 3.00 -1.62
CA MET A 46 15.78 4.17 -0.77
C MET A 46 14.83 5.24 -1.32
N ASP A 47 14.29 6.07 -0.43
CA ASP A 47 13.51 7.24 -0.83
C ASP A 47 14.36 8.19 -1.68
N VAL A 48 13.84 8.59 -2.83
CA VAL A 48 14.44 9.63 -3.67
C VAL A 48 14.32 11.00 -2.98
N TYR A 49 13.20 11.23 -2.29
CA TYR A 49 12.92 12.44 -1.52
C TYR A 49 12.76 12.11 -0.02
N PRO A 50 13.87 11.91 0.72
CA PRO A 50 13.80 11.51 2.12
C PRO A 50 13.08 12.57 2.96
N ARG A 51 12.24 12.11 3.89
CA ARG A 51 11.42 12.96 4.77
C ARG A 51 10.37 13.83 4.07
N TRP A 52 10.01 13.50 2.83
CA TRP A 52 8.98 14.22 2.07
C TRP A 52 7.55 13.73 2.37
N GLY A 53 7.36 12.91 3.40
CA GLY A 53 6.06 12.36 3.79
C GLY A 53 5.56 11.26 2.84
N ALA A 54 4.25 11.04 2.86
CA ALA A 54 3.64 9.92 2.15
C ALA A 54 3.78 10.02 0.61
N LEU A 55 3.76 11.23 0.04
CA LEU A 55 3.98 11.41 -1.40
C LEU A 55 5.43 11.08 -1.79
N GLY A 56 6.42 11.41 -0.94
CA GLY A 56 7.82 11.03 -1.18
C GLY A 56 8.01 9.51 -1.18
N GLY A 57 7.42 8.81 -0.20
CA GLY A 57 7.45 7.34 -0.16
C GLY A 57 6.74 6.70 -1.37
N LEU A 58 5.58 7.24 -1.78
CA LEU A 58 4.88 6.80 -2.99
C LEU A 58 5.73 7.02 -4.25
N HIS A 59 6.36 8.20 -4.40
CA HIS A 59 7.30 8.47 -5.49
C HIS A 59 8.44 7.46 -5.50
N GLY A 60 9.06 7.17 -4.34
CA GLY A 60 10.13 6.17 -4.21
C GLY A 60 9.69 4.79 -4.67
N ALA A 61 8.45 4.38 -4.32
CA ALA A 61 7.87 3.10 -4.76
C ALA A 61 7.69 3.04 -6.28
N LEU A 62 7.15 4.10 -6.88
CA LEU A 62 6.98 4.20 -8.33
C LEU A 62 8.33 4.19 -9.06
N ASN A 63 9.31 4.96 -8.56
CA ASN A 63 10.65 5.04 -9.15
C ASN A 63 11.42 3.72 -9.07
N ALA A 64 11.20 2.90 -8.05
CA ALA A 64 11.85 1.61 -7.88
C ALA A 64 11.26 0.51 -8.80
N CYS A 65 10.07 0.70 -9.34
CA CYS A 65 9.38 -0.29 -10.17
C CYS A 65 9.74 -0.13 -11.66
N GLN A 66 10.10 -1.25 -12.31
CA GLN A 66 10.44 -1.30 -13.74
C GLN A 66 9.32 -1.91 -14.60
N ARG A 67 8.12 -2.02 -14.08
CA ARG A 67 6.95 -2.55 -14.78
C ARG A 67 6.04 -1.41 -15.26
N GLU A 68 5.00 -1.72 -16.00
CA GLU A 68 4.00 -0.73 -16.38
C GLU A 68 3.13 -0.31 -15.20
N TRP A 69 2.80 -1.25 -14.32
CA TRP A 69 1.95 -1.08 -13.16
C TRP A 69 2.63 -1.52 -11.87
N ALA A 70 2.32 -0.83 -10.78
CA ALA A 70 2.71 -1.20 -9.42
C ALA A 70 1.49 -1.25 -8.50
N ILE A 71 1.47 -2.25 -7.62
CA ILE A 71 0.66 -2.25 -6.40
C ILE A 71 1.51 -1.58 -5.33
N VAL A 72 0.97 -0.54 -4.69
CA VAL A 72 1.60 0.14 -3.56
C VAL A 72 0.80 -0.14 -2.30
N VAL A 73 1.47 -0.65 -1.27
CA VAL A 73 0.86 -0.97 0.03
C VAL A 73 1.69 -0.39 1.14
N ALA A 74 1.04 0.33 2.06
CA ALA A 74 1.68 0.78 3.29
C ALA A 74 1.93 -0.40 4.24
N CYS A 75 3.05 -0.37 4.93
CA CYS A 75 3.46 -1.47 5.82
C CYS A 75 2.62 -1.60 7.11
N ASP A 76 1.70 -0.68 7.36
CA ASP A 76 0.76 -0.69 8.48
C ASP A 76 -0.64 -1.21 8.11
N LEU A 77 -0.80 -1.80 6.91
CA LEU A 77 -2.03 -2.42 6.40
C LEU A 77 -1.87 -3.96 6.25
N PRO A 78 -1.69 -4.71 7.32
CA PRO A 78 -1.35 -6.14 7.22
C PRO A 78 -2.50 -7.04 6.78
N PHE A 79 -3.73 -6.55 6.71
CA PHE A 79 -4.92 -7.36 6.39
C PHE A 79 -5.37 -7.24 4.92
N VAL A 80 -4.56 -6.67 4.06
CA VAL A 80 -4.84 -6.68 2.62
C VAL A 80 -4.81 -8.09 2.08
N THR A 81 -5.68 -8.39 1.12
CA THR A 81 -5.80 -9.72 0.52
C THR A 81 -5.56 -9.71 -0.98
N ILE A 82 -5.35 -10.87 -1.56
CA ILE A 82 -5.13 -11.06 -3.00
C ILE A 82 -6.36 -10.58 -3.78
N GLU A 83 -7.55 -10.91 -3.30
CA GLU A 83 -8.82 -10.61 -3.96
C GLU A 83 -9.03 -9.11 -4.15
N LEU A 84 -8.59 -8.29 -3.17
CA LEU A 84 -8.62 -6.83 -3.31
C LEU A 84 -7.77 -6.40 -4.51
N PHE A 85 -6.52 -6.85 -4.59
CA PHE A 85 -5.63 -6.44 -5.67
C PHE A 85 -6.05 -7.00 -7.03
N GLU A 86 -6.61 -8.19 -7.09
CA GLU A 86 -7.20 -8.75 -8.32
C GLU A 86 -8.36 -7.91 -8.82
N LEU A 87 -9.22 -7.42 -7.92
CA LEU A 87 -10.31 -6.51 -8.27
C LEU A 87 -9.74 -5.19 -8.81
N LEU A 88 -8.79 -4.55 -8.09
CA LEU A 88 -8.18 -3.30 -8.55
C LEU A 88 -7.50 -3.47 -9.93
N MET A 89 -6.86 -4.61 -10.17
CA MET A 89 -6.24 -4.90 -11.47
C MET A 89 -7.26 -5.06 -12.60
N LYS A 90 -8.45 -5.57 -12.34
CA LYS A 90 -9.55 -5.66 -13.32
C LYS A 90 -10.07 -4.27 -13.72
N GLU A 91 -10.12 -3.35 -12.77
CA GLU A 91 -10.65 -1.99 -12.94
C GLU A 91 -9.68 -1.00 -13.61
N ARG A 92 -8.45 -1.41 -13.96
CA ARG A 92 -7.39 -0.48 -14.42
C ARG A 92 -7.55 0.06 -15.84
N ALA A 93 -8.44 -0.53 -16.66
CA ALA A 93 -8.53 -0.18 -18.08
C ALA A 93 -8.99 1.28 -18.28
N GLY A 94 -8.17 2.08 -18.97
CA GLY A 94 -8.45 3.48 -19.24
C GLY A 94 -8.08 4.47 -18.11
N TYR A 95 -7.48 3.99 -17.01
CA TYR A 95 -7.08 4.82 -15.87
C TYR A 95 -5.57 4.82 -15.67
N ASP A 96 -5.06 5.78 -14.90
CA ASP A 96 -3.66 5.85 -14.49
C ASP A 96 -3.47 5.32 -13.07
N THR A 97 -4.52 5.35 -12.25
CA THR A 97 -4.52 4.75 -10.91
C THR A 97 -5.90 4.20 -10.54
N VAL A 98 -5.93 3.16 -9.71
CA VAL A 98 -7.14 2.57 -9.16
C VAL A 98 -7.03 2.56 -7.64
N VAL A 99 -7.92 3.29 -6.96
CA VAL A 99 -7.81 3.58 -5.53
C VAL A 99 -9.09 3.19 -4.81
N PRO A 100 -9.03 2.34 -3.79
CA PRO A 100 -10.19 2.00 -2.99
C PRO A 100 -10.55 3.15 -2.03
N ILE A 101 -11.85 3.28 -1.80
CA ILE A 101 -12.45 4.21 -0.84
C ILE A 101 -12.84 3.41 0.41
N GLN A 102 -12.44 3.89 1.58
CA GLN A 102 -12.78 3.30 2.87
C GLN A 102 -14.29 3.49 3.21
N PRO A 103 -14.84 2.75 4.19
CA PRO A 103 -16.23 2.93 4.61
C PRO A 103 -16.57 4.36 5.03
N ASP A 104 -15.60 5.10 5.56
CA ASP A 104 -15.73 6.50 5.98
C ASP A 104 -15.48 7.52 4.85
N GLN A 105 -15.53 7.07 3.59
CA GLN A 105 -15.37 7.85 2.36
C GLN A 105 -13.96 8.43 2.16
N ARG A 106 -12.96 8.01 2.91
CA ARG A 106 -11.57 8.43 2.69
C ARG A 106 -10.88 7.53 1.65
N PRO A 107 -10.19 8.10 0.65
CA PRO A 107 -9.33 7.33 -0.25
C PRO A 107 -8.17 6.66 0.49
N GLN A 108 -7.73 5.50 -0.02
CA GLN A 108 -6.55 4.80 0.52
C GLN A 108 -5.42 4.74 -0.52
N PRO A 109 -4.68 5.85 -0.71
CA PRO A 109 -3.65 5.94 -1.74
C PRO A 109 -2.46 5.01 -1.52
N LEU A 110 -2.22 4.58 -0.27
CA LEU A 110 -1.18 3.62 0.07
C LEU A 110 -1.71 2.18 0.21
N CYS A 111 -2.77 1.86 -0.52
CA CYS A 111 -3.29 0.52 -0.81
C CYS A 111 -3.96 0.56 -2.18
N ALA A 112 -3.18 0.80 -3.25
CA ALA A 112 -3.72 1.16 -4.55
C ALA A 112 -2.84 0.67 -5.70
N LEU A 113 -3.39 0.71 -6.91
CA LEU A 113 -2.71 0.36 -8.14
C LEU A 113 -2.34 1.63 -8.93
N TYR A 114 -1.12 1.70 -9.43
CA TYR A 114 -0.56 2.86 -10.13
C TYR A 114 0.08 2.46 -11.46
N ARG A 115 -0.27 3.16 -12.53
CA ARG A 115 0.48 3.13 -13.79
C ARG A 115 1.73 3.97 -13.62
N ILE A 116 2.88 3.35 -13.76
CA ILE A 116 4.15 3.93 -13.29
C ILE A 116 4.46 5.26 -13.97
N ARG A 117 4.53 5.28 -15.31
CA ARG A 117 5.03 6.45 -16.04
C ARG A 117 4.25 7.72 -15.77
N PRO A 118 2.92 7.80 -15.99
CA PRO A 118 2.18 9.04 -15.74
C PRO A 118 2.19 9.43 -14.26
N CYS A 119 2.04 8.46 -13.34
CA CYS A 119 2.02 8.76 -11.91
C CYS A 119 3.38 9.25 -11.39
N LEU A 120 4.49 8.70 -11.88
CA LEU A 120 5.83 9.14 -11.48
C LEU A 120 6.13 10.56 -11.99
N GLU A 121 5.78 10.86 -13.24
CA GLU A 121 5.95 12.20 -13.83
C GLU A 121 5.17 13.27 -13.02
N HIS A 122 3.89 12.99 -12.71
CA HIS A 122 3.07 13.91 -11.90
C HIS A 122 3.55 14.00 -10.44
N ALA A 123 3.93 12.87 -9.81
CA ALA A 123 4.45 12.89 -8.45
C ALA A 123 5.73 13.74 -8.34
N THR A 124 6.64 13.64 -9.31
CA THR A 124 7.86 14.46 -9.37
C THR A 124 7.50 15.95 -9.42
N ALA A 125 6.65 16.35 -10.38
CA ALA A 125 6.24 17.75 -10.53
C ALA A 125 5.55 18.30 -9.26
N LEU A 126 4.68 17.51 -8.63
CA LEU A 126 4.00 17.90 -7.39
C LEU A 126 4.99 18.09 -6.22
N ILE A 127 6.00 17.22 -6.10
CA ILE A 127 7.06 17.35 -5.09
C ILE A 127 7.87 18.61 -5.32
N GLU A 128 8.24 18.92 -6.56
CA GLU A 128 8.94 20.16 -6.93
C GLU A 128 8.12 21.42 -6.60
N MET A 129 6.78 21.33 -6.67
CA MET A 129 5.85 22.37 -6.22
C MET A 129 5.67 22.43 -4.68
N GLY A 130 6.36 21.60 -3.91
CA GLY A 130 6.25 21.55 -2.45
C GLY A 130 5.08 20.72 -1.90
N LYS A 131 4.36 19.98 -2.74
CA LYS A 131 3.25 19.11 -2.32
C LYS A 131 3.76 17.88 -1.60
N ARG A 132 2.98 17.38 -0.62
CA ARG A 132 3.36 16.24 0.24
C ARG A 132 2.30 15.17 0.37
N ARG A 133 1.06 15.45 -0.08
CA ARG A 133 -0.07 14.54 0.08
C ARG A 133 -0.24 13.67 -1.17
N PRO A 134 -0.38 12.34 -1.03
CA PRO A 134 -0.71 11.46 -2.15
C PRO A 134 -2.02 11.83 -2.85
N LEU A 135 -2.97 12.44 -2.13
CA LEU A 135 -4.24 12.87 -2.71
C LEU A 135 -4.04 13.90 -3.84
N ASP A 136 -3.04 14.80 -3.70
CA ASP A 136 -2.71 15.76 -4.76
C ASP A 136 -2.33 15.03 -6.08
N LEU A 137 -1.68 13.85 -6.00
CA LEU A 137 -1.39 13.02 -7.18
C LEU A 137 -2.66 12.40 -7.76
N LEU A 138 -3.54 11.86 -6.90
CA LEU A 138 -4.78 11.20 -7.34
C LEU A 138 -5.72 12.19 -8.05
N GLU A 139 -5.68 13.47 -7.66
CA GLU A 139 -6.43 14.55 -8.29
C GLU A 139 -5.79 15.01 -9.63
N ALA A 140 -4.49 14.79 -9.83
CA ALA A 140 -3.74 15.21 -11.00
C ALA A 140 -3.72 14.19 -12.15
N VAL A 141 -4.09 12.93 -11.90
CA VAL A 141 -4.10 11.84 -12.88
C VAL A 141 -5.50 11.28 -13.08
N ASN A 142 -5.70 10.45 -14.11
CA ASN A 142 -6.99 9.80 -14.33
C ASN A 142 -7.21 8.65 -13.32
N THR A 143 -7.97 8.93 -12.25
CA THR A 143 -8.17 8.02 -11.11
C THR A 143 -9.52 7.30 -11.20
N ARG A 144 -9.50 5.96 -11.12
CA ARG A 144 -10.66 5.12 -10.83
C ARG A 144 -10.83 5.01 -9.31
N TRP A 145 -11.89 5.59 -8.81
CA TRP A 145 -12.28 5.47 -7.41
C TRP A 145 -13.16 4.23 -7.24
N VAL A 146 -12.71 3.24 -6.48
CA VAL A 146 -13.46 2.01 -6.17
C VAL A 146 -14.14 2.21 -4.83
N SER A 147 -15.46 2.33 -4.83
CA SER A 147 -16.25 2.53 -3.61
C SER A 147 -16.18 1.32 -2.68
N PHE A 148 -16.40 1.52 -1.37
CA PHE A 148 -16.41 0.41 -0.44
C PHE A 148 -17.48 -0.64 -0.80
N SER A 149 -18.63 -0.23 -1.32
CA SER A 149 -19.70 -1.15 -1.76
C SER A 149 -19.30 -2.07 -2.93
N GLU A 150 -18.25 -1.74 -3.68
CA GLU A 150 -17.72 -2.62 -4.73
C GLU A 150 -16.76 -3.69 -4.20
N ILE A 151 -16.29 -3.52 -2.96
CA ILE A 151 -15.30 -4.43 -2.32
C ILE A 151 -15.82 -5.06 -1.01
N GLU A 152 -16.96 -4.65 -0.49
CA GLU A 152 -17.47 -5.09 0.82
C GLU A 152 -17.76 -6.59 0.91
N ASP A 153 -18.05 -7.25 -0.21
CA ASP A 153 -18.28 -8.69 -0.30
C ASP A 153 -16.97 -9.51 -0.41
N LEU A 154 -15.84 -8.85 -0.54
CA LEU A 154 -14.54 -9.55 -0.58
C LEU A 154 -14.20 -10.13 0.80
N PRO A 155 -13.49 -11.28 0.85
CA PRO A 155 -13.03 -11.84 2.11
C PRO A 155 -12.26 -10.80 2.93
N GLN A 156 -12.64 -10.59 4.18
CA GLN A 156 -12.00 -9.66 5.12
C GLN A 156 -12.08 -8.17 4.75
N ALA A 157 -12.96 -7.74 3.86
CA ALA A 157 -13.07 -6.36 3.41
C ALA A 157 -13.09 -5.33 4.54
N GLN A 158 -13.76 -5.64 5.66
CA GLN A 158 -13.82 -4.78 6.85
C GLN A 158 -12.46 -4.53 7.54
N ASN A 159 -11.44 -5.32 7.20
CA ASN A 159 -10.12 -5.24 7.79
C ASN A 159 -9.06 -4.62 6.85
N PHE A 160 -9.32 -4.47 5.54
CA PHE A 160 -8.33 -4.02 4.56
C PHE A 160 -7.61 -2.74 4.95
N PHE A 161 -8.32 -1.79 5.55
CA PHE A 161 -7.81 -0.46 5.87
C PHE A 161 -7.54 -0.27 7.36
N LEU A 162 -7.43 -1.36 8.11
CA LEU A 162 -7.12 -1.30 9.52
C LEU A 162 -5.61 -0.97 9.70
N ASN A 163 -5.34 0.31 9.96
CA ASN A 163 -3.98 0.78 10.25
C ASN A 163 -3.55 0.38 11.67
N ILE A 164 -2.34 -0.16 11.80
CA ILE A 164 -1.75 -0.47 13.10
C ILE A 164 -0.78 0.63 13.50
N ASN A 165 -1.27 1.60 14.28
CA ASN A 165 -0.51 2.76 14.71
C ASN A 165 -0.16 2.76 16.21
N THR A 166 -0.94 2.05 17.01
CA THR A 166 -0.83 2.01 18.47
C THR A 166 -0.67 0.59 19.01
N PRO A 167 -0.22 0.39 20.25
CA PRO A 167 -0.27 -0.93 20.89
C PRO A 167 -1.68 -1.52 20.96
N ALA A 168 -2.71 -0.69 21.11
CA ALA A 168 -4.10 -1.16 21.10
C ALA A 168 -4.49 -1.73 19.74
N ASP A 169 -4.15 -1.02 18.65
CA ASP A 169 -4.37 -1.52 17.28
C ASP A 169 -3.65 -2.86 17.07
N TYR A 170 -2.44 -3.00 17.60
CA TYR A 170 -1.66 -4.24 17.51
C TYR A 170 -2.36 -5.40 18.23
N TYR A 171 -2.87 -5.22 19.43
CA TYR A 171 -3.63 -6.26 20.15
C TYR A 171 -4.91 -6.66 19.42
N GLU A 172 -5.63 -5.71 18.87
CA GLU A 172 -6.81 -5.99 18.04
C GLU A 172 -6.43 -6.73 16.74
N ALA A 173 -5.30 -6.39 16.14
CA ALA A 173 -4.78 -7.09 14.98
C ALA A 173 -4.48 -8.56 15.26
N ILE A 174 -3.81 -8.86 16.39
CA ILE A 174 -3.51 -10.24 16.80
C ILE A 174 -4.81 -11.03 17.04
N LYS A 175 -5.79 -10.46 17.72
CA LYS A 175 -7.08 -11.11 17.93
C LYS A 175 -7.78 -11.44 16.61
N LYS A 176 -7.78 -10.50 15.66
CA LYS A 176 -8.34 -10.71 14.32
C LYS A 176 -7.60 -11.79 13.55
N ALA A 177 -6.27 -11.78 13.54
CA ALA A 177 -5.47 -12.81 12.89
C ALA A 177 -5.75 -14.20 13.46
N ALA A 178 -5.93 -14.33 14.77
CA ALA A 178 -6.29 -15.60 15.42
C ALA A 178 -7.70 -16.09 15.03
N ALA A 179 -8.67 -15.18 14.90
CA ALA A 179 -10.04 -15.51 14.52
C ALA A 179 -10.18 -15.96 13.05
N LEU A 180 -9.24 -15.64 12.19
CA LEU A 180 -9.24 -16.03 10.77
C LEU A 180 -8.75 -17.46 10.52
N LYS A 181 -8.21 -18.12 11.55
CA LYS A 181 -7.72 -19.52 11.48
C LYS A 181 -8.73 -20.56 11.94
N THR A 182 -9.88 -20.11 12.45
CA THR A 182 -10.97 -20.98 12.93
C THR A 182 -12.08 -21.09 11.90
#